data_6ff9f8cedf6f0fbf8db550cc8953314f
#
_entry.id   6ff9f8cedf6f0fbf8db550cc8953314f
#
_cell.length_a   1.000
_cell.length_b   1.000
_cell.length_c   1.000
_cell.angle_alpha   90.00
_cell.angle_beta   90.00
_cell.angle_gamma   90.00
#
_symmetry.space_group_name_H-M   'P 1'
#
loop_
_entity.id
_entity.type
_entity.pdbx_description
1 polymer ?
#
loop_
_entity_poly.entity_id
_entity_poly.type
_entity_poly.pdbx_seq_one_letter_code
_entity_poly.pdbx_strand_id
1 'polypeptide(L)'
;MKQKLLTLFLTLTLTVTSAFPGVALAAAGDEISASAAIEASAAPKTMSASEKMGALEVTLYGTEQAGALVSRMDSLEDDVYGTITNDPILNRVNNLYDYINGYAGSGEASFLTKLNAVEWQFTESTAGGPAKSRIEALETMLNGEVGAGSLAGRLEALANLAFQDGIVVVETVTLPKDSVIKLEFAEDLSSKTAKAGDVVKYKVADNVFVNDVLVLPKGAEGVGKVTKVVGPRMFGQDARIDVDFGFIYAIDNTRVKVFLGDVAKQAAETVAGAAGAAIGGMVGIIGGAFVTGKSVNIPAGSTTFVQVKADTDIQGMVYQGSN
;
A
#
# COMPACT_ATOMS: atom_id res chain seq x y z
N MET A 1 -61.11 -20.64 -6.06
CA MET A 1 -60.90 -19.91 -7.32
C MET A 1 -59.43 -19.64 -7.45
N LYS A 2 -58.79 -20.36 -8.40
CA LYS A 2 -57.35 -20.33 -8.69
C LYS A 2 -57.13 -19.39 -9.84
N GLN A 3 -56.35 -18.34 -9.68
CA GLN A 3 -55.82 -17.55 -10.80
C GLN A 3 -54.31 -17.86 -10.94
N LYS A 4 -53.97 -18.40 -12.12
CA LYS A 4 -52.62 -18.66 -12.56
C LYS A 4 -52.07 -17.37 -13.19
N LEU A 5 -50.96 -16.85 -12.68
CA LEU A 5 -50.20 -15.78 -13.33
C LEU A 5 -49.12 -16.39 -14.23
N LEU A 6 -49.25 -16.11 -15.50
CA LEU A 6 -48.38 -16.58 -16.59
C LEU A 6 -47.27 -15.56 -16.77
N THR A 7 -46.02 -15.94 -16.47
CA THR A 7 -44.84 -15.07 -16.67
C THR A 7 -44.29 -15.32 -18.07
N LEU A 8 -44.32 -14.27 -18.89
CA LEU A 8 -43.80 -14.27 -20.26
C LEU A 8 -42.30 -13.90 -20.22
N PHE A 9 -41.43 -14.86 -20.62
CA PHE A 9 -40.02 -14.58 -20.87
C PHE A 9 -39.85 -14.04 -22.30
N LEU A 10 -39.39 -12.78 -22.40
CA LEU A 10 -38.98 -12.17 -23.67
C LEU A 10 -37.47 -12.34 -23.84
N THR A 11 -37.03 -13.26 -24.66
CA THR A 11 -35.64 -13.40 -25.09
C THR A 11 -35.36 -12.47 -26.26
N LEU A 12 -34.52 -11.48 -26.05
CA LEU A 12 -34.05 -10.59 -27.12
C LEU A 12 -32.70 -11.10 -27.63
N THR A 13 -32.71 -11.73 -28.79
CA THR A 13 -31.50 -12.12 -29.54
C THR A 13 -31.05 -10.94 -30.39
N LEU A 14 -29.89 -10.35 -30.05
CA LEU A 14 -29.25 -9.32 -30.87
C LEU A 14 -28.26 -9.97 -31.83
N THR A 15 -28.62 -10.05 -33.11
CA THR A 15 -27.70 -10.45 -34.19
C THR A 15 -26.92 -9.22 -34.66
N VAL A 16 -25.59 -9.24 -34.48
CA VAL A 16 -24.70 -8.24 -35.05
C VAL A 16 -24.21 -8.74 -36.42
N THR A 17 -24.71 -8.13 -37.48
CA THR A 17 -24.16 -8.27 -38.83
C THR A 17 -23.01 -7.30 -39.02
N SER A 18 -21.80 -7.83 -39.24
CA SER A 18 -20.63 -7.08 -39.67
C SER A 18 -20.72 -6.75 -41.17
N ALA A 19 -20.74 -5.46 -41.48
CA ALA A 19 -20.49 -4.98 -42.84
C ALA A 19 -19.27 -4.07 -42.82
N PHE A 20 -18.20 -4.47 -43.51
CA PHE A 20 -17.08 -3.57 -43.83
C PHE A 20 -17.42 -2.76 -45.09
N PRO A 21 -17.05 -1.51 -45.14
CA PRO A 21 -16.59 -0.90 -46.38
C PRO A 21 -15.20 -0.28 -46.28
N GLY A 22 -14.50 -0.51 -47.31
CA GLY A 22 -13.18 -0.17 -47.76
C GLY A 22 -12.62 1.21 -47.47
N VAL A 23 -11.31 1.16 -47.55
CA VAL A 23 -10.26 2.14 -47.44
C VAL A 23 -10.44 3.33 -48.40
N ALA A 24 -10.26 4.53 -47.86
CA ALA A 24 -9.73 5.68 -48.63
C ALA A 24 -8.69 6.39 -47.78
N LEU A 25 -7.46 6.43 -48.34
CA LEU A 25 -6.28 7.09 -47.81
C LEU A 25 -6.35 8.57 -48.10
N ALA A 26 -6.28 9.44 -47.11
CA ALA A 26 -5.87 10.83 -47.29
C ALA A 26 -4.98 11.25 -46.13
N ALA A 27 -3.78 11.70 -46.49
CA ALA A 27 -2.75 12.17 -45.58
C ALA A 27 -3.04 13.59 -45.06
N ALA A 28 -2.63 13.82 -43.84
CA ALA A 28 -1.95 14.97 -43.23
C ALA A 28 -2.48 15.32 -41.83
N GLY A 29 -1.59 15.27 -40.86
CA GLY A 29 -1.54 16.21 -39.72
C GLY A 29 -2.48 15.88 -38.54
N ASP A 30 -1.96 15.14 -37.58
CA ASP A 30 -1.94 15.54 -36.17
C ASP A 30 -1.49 14.34 -35.30
N GLU A 31 -0.21 14.35 -34.99
CA GLU A 31 0.37 13.43 -33.99
C GLU A 31 0.08 13.93 -32.56
N ILE A 32 -1.16 13.91 -32.11
CA ILE A 32 -1.50 14.03 -30.69
C ILE A 32 -2.83 13.31 -30.46
N SER A 33 -2.83 11.99 -30.31
CA SER A 33 -3.97 11.26 -29.71
C SER A 33 -3.73 9.74 -29.48
N ALA A 34 -2.54 9.21 -29.78
CA ALA A 34 -2.30 7.77 -29.58
C ALA A 34 -1.88 7.39 -28.13
N SER A 35 -1.43 8.36 -27.32
CA SER A 35 -0.97 8.10 -25.95
C SER A 35 -2.09 8.04 -24.91
N ALA A 36 -3.20 8.76 -25.11
CA ALA A 36 -4.32 8.79 -24.17
C ALA A 36 -5.30 7.61 -24.32
N ALA A 37 -5.29 6.91 -25.46
CA ALA A 37 -6.19 5.79 -25.72
C ALA A 37 -5.66 4.44 -25.22
N ILE A 38 -4.38 4.35 -24.86
CA ILE A 38 -3.75 3.10 -24.37
C ILE A 38 -3.93 2.93 -22.86
N GLU A 39 -4.19 3.99 -22.09
CA GLU A 39 -4.42 3.90 -20.65
C GLU A 39 -5.87 3.53 -20.25
N ALA A 40 -6.82 3.55 -21.15
CA ALA A 40 -8.25 3.38 -20.84
C ALA A 40 -8.79 1.95 -21.03
N SER A 41 -7.97 0.97 -21.43
CA SER A 41 -8.45 -0.41 -21.73
C SER A 41 -7.62 -1.53 -21.14
N ALA A 42 -6.86 -1.30 -20.06
CA ALA A 42 -6.30 -2.43 -19.32
C ALA A 42 -7.27 -2.76 -18.16
N ALA A 43 -8.05 -3.82 -18.34
CA ALA A 43 -8.63 -4.54 -17.20
C ALA A 43 -7.52 -4.77 -16.16
N PRO A 44 -7.80 -4.70 -14.84
CA PRO A 44 -6.77 -4.91 -13.83
C PRO A 44 -6.08 -6.25 -14.13
N LYS A 45 -4.79 -6.19 -14.43
CA LYS A 45 -4.00 -7.38 -14.75
C LYS A 45 -4.01 -8.27 -13.52
N THR A 46 -4.71 -9.40 -13.59
CA THR A 46 -4.66 -10.40 -12.52
C THR A 46 -3.24 -10.96 -12.44
N MET A 47 -2.69 -11.00 -11.22
CA MET A 47 -1.35 -11.56 -10.99
C MET A 47 -1.31 -13.03 -11.38
N SER A 48 -0.28 -13.43 -12.13
CA SER A 48 0.02 -14.83 -12.39
C SER A 48 0.44 -15.56 -11.11
N ALA A 49 0.40 -16.89 -11.10
CA ALA A 49 0.86 -17.69 -9.97
C ALA A 49 2.33 -17.40 -9.60
N SER A 50 3.19 -17.17 -10.60
CA SER A 50 4.59 -16.81 -10.37
C SER A 50 4.76 -15.43 -9.74
N GLU A 51 3.97 -14.43 -10.17
CA GLU A 51 3.96 -13.09 -9.56
C GLU A 51 3.43 -13.14 -8.11
N LYS A 52 2.37 -13.93 -7.84
CA LYS A 52 1.86 -14.15 -6.48
C LYS A 52 2.91 -14.83 -5.59
N MET A 53 3.59 -15.85 -6.11
CA MET A 53 4.68 -16.55 -5.40
C MET A 53 5.81 -15.59 -5.03
N GLY A 54 6.31 -14.80 -5.98
CA GLY A 54 7.35 -13.80 -5.69
C GLY A 54 6.88 -12.77 -4.66
N ALA A 55 5.63 -12.30 -4.76
CA ALA A 55 5.05 -11.37 -3.78
C ALA A 55 4.96 -11.99 -2.38
N LEU A 56 4.56 -13.26 -2.25
CA LEU A 56 4.55 -13.98 -0.97
C LEU A 56 5.94 -14.05 -0.33
N GLU A 57 6.95 -14.42 -1.11
CA GLU A 57 8.34 -14.53 -0.63
C GLU A 57 8.91 -13.18 -0.21
N VAL A 58 8.67 -12.14 -0.99
CA VAL A 58 9.05 -10.77 -0.61
C VAL A 58 8.37 -10.34 0.69
N THR A 59 7.07 -10.64 0.83
CA THR A 59 6.30 -10.32 2.03
C THR A 59 6.81 -11.07 3.27
N LEU A 60 7.13 -12.35 3.13
CA LEU A 60 7.53 -13.20 4.25
C LEU A 60 9.02 -13.12 4.57
N TYR A 61 9.88 -13.06 3.54
CA TYR A 61 11.35 -13.15 3.67
C TYR A 61 12.11 -11.89 3.23
N GLY A 62 11.44 -10.95 2.55
CA GLY A 62 12.05 -9.73 2.02
C GLY A 62 12.69 -9.87 0.62
N THR A 63 12.81 -11.09 0.09
CA THR A 63 13.40 -11.36 -1.22
C THR A 63 12.76 -12.58 -1.86
N GLU A 64 12.64 -12.57 -3.19
CA GLU A 64 12.25 -13.76 -3.94
C GLU A 64 13.28 -14.87 -3.78
N GLN A 65 12.81 -16.13 -3.69
CA GLN A 65 13.65 -17.30 -3.51
C GLN A 65 13.98 -17.95 -4.87
N ALA A 66 15.15 -18.57 -4.96
CA ALA A 66 15.55 -19.35 -6.13
C ALA A 66 14.99 -20.77 -6.06
N GLY A 67 14.77 -21.40 -7.20
CA GLY A 67 14.38 -22.81 -7.28
C GLY A 67 13.09 -23.07 -8.04
N ALA A 68 12.70 -24.35 -8.08
CA ALA A 68 11.47 -24.78 -8.73
C ALA A 68 10.22 -24.28 -7.97
N LEU A 69 9.19 -23.93 -8.71
CA LEU A 69 7.95 -23.36 -8.13
C LEU A 69 7.34 -24.26 -7.03
N VAL A 70 7.34 -25.59 -7.26
CA VAL A 70 6.80 -26.55 -6.27
C VAL A 70 7.61 -26.52 -4.99
N SER A 71 8.94 -26.59 -5.05
CA SER A 71 9.80 -26.58 -3.86
C SER A 71 9.70 -25.27 -3.10
N ARG A 72 9.58 -24.14 -3.79
CA ARG A 72 9.36 -22.82 -3.17
C ARG A 72 8.02 -22.77 -2.43
N MET A 73 6.96 -23.34 -3.05
CA MET A 73 5.64 -23.43 -2.42
C MET A 73 5.65 -24.34 -1.19
N ASP A 74 6.33 -25.50 -1.29
CA ASP A 74 6.50 -26.42 -0.16
C ASP A 74 7.15 -25.71 1.04
N SER A 75 8.21 -24.93 0.79
CA SER A 75 8.88 -24.14 1.83
C SER A 75 7.99 -23.06 2.44
N LEU A 76 7.20 -22.37 1.61
CA LEU A 76 6.25 -21.34 2.09
C LEU A 76 5.16 -21.94 2.98
N GLU A 77 4.56 -23.07 2.58
CA GLU A 77 3.53 -23.74 3.39
C GLU A 77 4.10 -24.29 4.70
N ASP A 78 5.29 -24.89 4.66
CA ASP A 78 5.96 -25.39 5.84
C ASP A 78 6.25 -24.26 6.84
N ASP A 79 6.83 -23.15 6.35
CA ASP A 79 7.11 -22.00 7.21
C ASP A 79 5.83 -21.34 7.75
N VAL A 80 4.78 -21.20 6.93
CA VAL A 80 3.54 -20.50 7.34
C VAL A 80 2.64 -21.40 8.16
N TYR A 81 2.39 -22.64 7.71
CA TYR A 81 1.41 -23.55 8.35
C TYR A 81 2.06 -24.68 9.18
N GLY A 82 3.35 -24.98 8.97
CA GLY A 82 4.03 -26.13 9.53
C GLY A 82 3.63 -27.46 8.85
N THR A 83 2.96 -27.40 7.71
CA THR A 83 2.51 -28.58 6.94
C THR A 83 2.40 -28.25 5.47
N ILE A 84 2.70 -29.25 4.62
CA ILE A 84 2.63 -29.13 3.15
C ILE A 84 1.34 -29.78 2.67
N THR A 85 0.56 -29.08 1.85
CA THR A 85 -0.67 -29.63 1.25
C THR A 85 -0.39 -30.37 -0.05
N ASN A 86 -1.29 -31.31 -0.42
CA ASN A 86 -1.21 -32.07 -1.67
C ASN A 86 -2.13 -31.53 -2.76
N ASP A 87 -2.66 -30.33 -2.59
CA ASP A 87 -3.52 -29.67 -3.57
C ASP A 87 -2.77 -29.29 -4.84
N PRO A 88 -3.47 -29.08 -5.97
CA PRO A 88 -2.87 -28.52 -7.17
C PRO A 88 -2.14 -27.21 -6.90
N ILE A 89 -0.93 -27.03 -7.46
CA ILE A 89 -0.03 -25.92 -7.17
C ILE A 89 -0.70 -24.54 -7.31
N LEU A 90 -1.60 -24.36 -8.29
CA LEU A 90 -2.29 -23.09 -8.48
C LEU A 90 -3.25 -22.77 -7.33
N ASN A 91 -3.90 -23.78 -6.77
CA ASN A 91 -4.77 -23.63 -5.61
C ASN A 91 -3.96 -23.27 -4.37
N ARG A 92 -2.85 -23.99 -4.15
CA ARG A 92 -1.93 -23.72 -3.03
C ARG A 92 -1.44 -22.28 -3.04
N VAL A 93 -0.95 -21.80 -4.19
CA VAL A 93 -0.50 -20.40 -4.37
C VAL A 93 -1.62 -19.40 -4.10
N ASN A 94 -2.83 -19.64 -4.63
CA ASN A 94 -3.96 -18.75 -4.42
C ASN A 94 -4.40 -18.74 -2.95
N ASN A 95 -4.56 -19.91 -2.33
CA ASN A 95 -4.99 -20.04 -0.95
C ASN A 95 -4.01 -19.35 0.01
N LEU A 96 -2.71 -19.57 -0.16
CA LEU A 96 -1.70 -18.91 0.66
C LEU A 96 -1.67 -17.39 0.42
N TYR A 97 -1.80 -16.95 -0.84
CA TYR A 97 -1.85 -15.54 -1.18
C TYR A 97 -3.05 -14.84 -0.53
N ASP A 98 -4.22 -15.46 -0.58
CA ASP A 98 -5.44 -14.94 0.03
C ASP A 98 -5.37 -14.98 1.58
N TYR A 99 -4.77 -16.00 2.16
CA TYR A 99 -4.53 -16.08 3.61
C TYR A 99 -3.61 -14.96 4.11
N ILE A 100 -2.52 -14.70 3.40
CA ILE A 100 -1.52 -13.67 3.79
C ILE A 100 -2.09 -12.26 3.60
N ASN A 101 -2.71 -11.98 2.45
CA ASN A 101 -3.11 -10.62 2.08
C ASN A 101 -4.58 -10.30 2.37
N GLY A 102 -5.41 -11.32 2.61
CA GLY A 102 -6.86 -11.16 2.67
C GLY A 102 -7.52 -11.20 1.29
N TYR A 103 -8.83 -11.31 1.28
CA TYR A 103 -9.66 -11.18 0.10
C TYR A 103 -10.91 -10.35 0.41
N ALA A 104 -11.43 -9.66 -0.59
CA ALA A 104 -12.59 -8.79 -0.43
C ALA A 104 -13.79 -9.56 0.13
N GLY A 105 -14.36 -9.06 1.23
CA GLY A 105 -15.52 -9.64 1.91
C GLY A 105 -15.20 -10.74 2.93
N SER A 106 -13.93 -11.03 3.23
CA SER A 106 -13.62 -11.82 4.43
C SER A 106 -13.98 -10.99 5.66
N GLY A 107 -14.79 -11.49 6.54
CA GLY A 107 -15.10 -10.84 7.84
C GLY A 107 -13.96 -10.97 8.87
N GLU A 108 -12.83 -11.58 8.47
CA GLU A 108 -11.71 -11.90 9.34
C GLU A 108 -10.45 -11.15 8.92
N ALA A 109 -9.60 -10.84 9.91
CA ALA A 109 -8.30 -10.23 9.65
C ALA A 109 -7.38 -11.20 8.91
N SER A 110 -6.76 -10.74 7.81
CA SER A 110 -5.71 -11.51 7.13
C SER A 110 -4.48 -11.67 8.04
N PHE A 111 -3.54 -12.54 7.63
CA PHE A 111 -2.28 -12.71 8.35
C PHE A 111 -1.53 -11.36 8.51
N LEU A 112 -1.42 -10.56 7.44
CA LEU A 112 -0.77 -9.25 7.51
C LEU A 112 -1.56 -8.24 8.35
N THR A 113 -2.89 -8.21 8.22
CA THR A 113 -3.74 -7.36 9.07
C THR A 113 -3.54 -7.71 10.54
N LYS A 114 -3.54 -9.01 10.88
CA LYS A 114 -3.31 -9.50 12.23
C LYS A 114 -1.93 -9.10 12.74
N LEU A 115 -0.87 -9.28 11.94
CA LEU A 115 0.48 -8.88 12.30
C LEU A 115 0.59 -7.36 12.55
N ASN A 116 0.04 -6.55 11.65
CA ASN A 116 0.01 -5.10 11.81
C ASN A 116 -0.74 -4.67 13.08
N ALA A 117 -1.87 -5.31 13.37
CA ALA A 117 -2.68 -5.04 14.56
C ALA A 117 -1.94 -5.42 15.86
N VAL A 118 -1.28 -6.58 15.88
CA VAL A 118 -0.48 -7.05 17.02
C VAL A 118 0.69 -6.11 17.30
N GLU A 119 1.45 -5.72 16.29
CA GLU A 119 2.52 -4.74 16.43
C GLU A 119 2.00 -3.42 17.00
N TRP A 120 0.92 -2.90 16.40
CA TRP A 120 0.34 -1.64 16.83
C TRP A 120 -0.13 -1.69 18.29
N GLN A 121 -0.71 -2.81 18.72
CA GLN A 121 -1.19 -2.99 20.09
C GLN A 121 -0.04 -2.89 21.12
N PHE A 122 1.15 -3.38 20.78
CA PHE A 122 2.30 -3.34 21.69
C PHE A 122 3.17 -2.10 21.56
N THR A 123 3.22 -1.46 20.38
CA THR A 123 4.19 -0.40 20.09
C THR A 123 3.55 0.90 19.59
N GLU A 124 2.23 0.95 19.43
CA GLU A 124 1.45 2.04 18.82
C GLU A 124 1.94 2.42 17.41
N SER A 125 2.64 1.49 16.75
CA SER A 125 3.18 1.66 15.40
C SER A 125 3.32 0.31 14.71
N THR A 126 3.53 0.33 13.39
CA THR A 126 3.91 -0.87 12.63
C THR A 126 5.34 -0.77 12.16
N ALA A 127 6.03 -1.90 12.10
CA ALA A 127 7.33 -2.01 11.49
C ALA A 127 7.18 -2.33 9.99
N GLY A 128 8.11 -1.84 9.19
CA GLY A 128 8.24 -2.29 7.82
C GLY A 128 9.07 -3.56 7.70
N GLY A 129 9.08 -4.13 6.49
CA GLY A 129 9.91 -5.28 6.15
C GLY A 129 9.25 -6.65 6.30
N PRO A 130 10.05 -7.73 6.24
CA PRO A 130 9.56 -9.10 6.14
C PRO A 130 8.76 -9.55 7.35
N ALA A 131 7.61 -10.19 7.11
CA ALA A 131 6.71 -10.63 8.19
C ALA A 131 7.38 -11.58 9.20
N LYS A 132 8.26 -12.48 8.72
CA LYS A 132 9.02 -13.40 9.58
C LYS A 132 9.90 -12.62 10.58
N SER A 133 10.66 -11.66 10.11
CA SER A 133 11.55 -10.85 10.97
C SER A 133 10.76 -9.97 11.95
N ARG A 134 9.58 -9.49 11.56
CA ARG A 134 8.69 -8.71 12.42
C ARG A 134 8.12 -9.56 13.57
N ILE A 135 7.68 -10.80 13.27
CA ILE A 135 7.23 -11.76 14.30
C ILE A 135 8.39 -12.06 15.26
N GLU A 136 9.59 -12.36 14.75
CA GLU A 136 10.78 -12.64 15.55
C GLU A 136 11.17 -11.46 16.46
N ALA A 137 11.04 -10.23 15.97
CA ALA A 137 11.28 -9.03 16.76
C ALA A 137 10.26 -8.86 17.90
N LEU A 138 8.96 -9.10 17.62
CA LEU A 138 7.91 -9.06 18.64
C LEU A 138 8.13 -10.13 19.72
N GLU A 139 8.44 -11.37 19.34
CA GLU A 139 8.72 -12.45 20.28
C GLU A 139 9.93 -12.14 21.16
N THR A 140 11.02 -11.65 20.53
CA THR A 140 12.21 -11.25 21.29
C THR A 140 11.88 -10.11 22.26
N MET A 141 11.07 -9.15 21.86
CA MET A 141 10.65 -8.01 22.70
C MET A 141 9.80 -8.49 23.89
N LEU A 142 8.87 -9.43 23.66
CA LEU A 142 7.89 -9.85 24.66
C LEU A 142 8.38 -11.02 25.52
N ASN A 143 9.08 -11.99 24.93
CA ASN A 143 9.46 -13.25 25.57
C ASN A 143 10.97 -13.36 25.80
N GLY A 144 11.79 -12.49 25.20
CA GLY A 144 13.26 -12.54 25.29
C GLY A 144 13.92 -13.49 24.30
N GLU A 145 13.17 -14.32 23.58
CA GLU A 145 13.68 -15.28 22.59
C GLU A 145 12.69 -15.46 21.41
N VAL A 146 13.19 -15.97 20.30
CA VAL A 146 12.39 -16.30 19.11
C VAL A 146 11.65 -17.62 19.34
N GLY A 147 10.35 -17.64 19.05
CA GLY A 147 9.49 -18.81 19.17
C GLY A 147 9.79 -19.88 18.11
N ALA A 148 9.39 -21.12 18.41
CA ALA A 148 9.47 -22.24 17.48
C ALA A 148 8.10 -22.52 16.82
N GLY A 149 8.12 -23.19 15.67
CA GLY A 149 6.92 -23.60 14.93
C GLY A 149 6.55 -22.67 13.79
N SER A 150 5.36 -22.86 13.22
CA SER A 150 4.87 -22.15 12.05
C SER A 150 4.63 -20.66 12.33
N LEU A 151 4.78 -19.82 11.31
CA LEU A 151 4.54 -18.38 11.45
C LEU A 151 3.09 -18.07 11.84
N ALA A 152 2.12 -18.85 11.33
CA ALA A 152 0.72 -18.70 11.71
C ALA A 152 0.52 -18.99 13.20
N GLY A 153 1.06 -20.12 13.72
CA GLY A 153 0.95 -20.47 15.13
C GLY A 153 1.64 -19.47 16.06
N ARG A 154 2.80 -18.96 15.65
CA ARG A 154 3.55 -17.92 16.39
C ARG A 154 2.78 -16.60 16.43
N LEU A 155 2.20 -16.18 15.28
CA LEU A 155 1.37 -14.97 15.22
C LEU A 155 0.09 -15.12 16.07
N GLU A 156 -0.56 -16.30 16.08
CA GLU A 156 -1.70 -16.56 16.96
C GLU A 156 -1.32 -16.47 18.45
N ALA A 157 -0.15 -16.99 18.82
CA ALA A 157 0.34 -16.87 20.20
C ALA A 157 0.54 -15.38 20.58
N LEU A 158 1.12 -14.56 19.69
CA LEU A 158 1.26 -13.12 19.90
C LEU A 158 -0.10 -12.41 19.95
N ALA A 159 -1.04 -12.79 19.08
CA ALA A 159 -2.39 -12.22 19.07
C ALA A 159 -3.15 -12.50 20.37
N ASN A 160 -2.99 -13.70 20.95
CA ASN A 160 -3.56 -14.05 22.25
C ASN A 160 -2.98 -13.23 23.42
N LEU A 161 -1.76 -12.68 23.27
CA LEU A 161 -1.20 -11.75 24.25
C LEU A 161 -1.71 -10.31 24.04
N ALA A 162 -2.01 -9.94 22.79
CA ALA A 162 -2.40 -8.59 22.40
C ALA A 162 -3.90 -8.32 22.54
N PHE A 163 -4.74 -9.32 22.28
CA PHE A 163 -6.19 -9.18 22.17
C PHE A 163 -6.92 -10.23 22.98
N GLN A 164 -8.12 -9.89 23.44
CA GLN A 164 -8.98 -10.87 24.11
C GLN A 164 -9.29 -12.02 23.12
N ASP A 165 -9.08 -13.25 23.57
CA ASP A 165 -9.27 -14.47 22.77
C ASP A 165 -8.46 -14.51 21.45
N GLY A 166 -7.41 -13.69 21.32
CA GLY A 166 -6.57 -13.60 20.12
C GLY A 166 -7.26 -13.02 18.89
N ILE A 167 -8.44 -12.43 19.06
CA ILE A 167 -9.27 -11.97 17.93
C ILE A 167 -9.02 -10.50 17.63
N VAL A 168 -8.54 -10.24 16.42
CA VAL A 168 -8.49 -8.88 15.86
C VAL A 168 -9.84 -8.57 15.22
N VAL A 169 -10.62 -7.70 15.86
CA VAL A 169 -11.89 -7.24 15.30
C VAL A 169 -11.63 -6.24 14.18
N VAL A 170 -12.14 -6.53 12.98
CA VAL A 170 -11.99 -5.69 11.80
C VAL A 170 -13.33 -5.20 11.28
N GLU A 171 -13.32 -4.01 10.70
CA GLU A 171 -14.47 -3.39 10.03
C GLU A 171 -14.01 -2.72 8.73
N THR A 172 -14.80 -2.85 7.67
CA THR A 172 -14.54 -2.15 6.43
C THR A 172 -15.12 -0.73 6.50
N VAL A 173 -14.23 0.24 6.38
CA VAL A 173 -14.57 1.67 6.37
C VAL A 173 -13.96 2.35 5.14
N THR A 174 -14.59 3.43 4.68
CA THR A 174 -14.08 4.22 3.56
C THR A 174 -13.20 5.36 4.08
N LEU A 175 -11.90 5.36 3.74
CA LEU A 175 -11.03 6.52 3.92
C LEU A 175 -11.35 7.55 2.83
N PRO A 176 -11.87 8.73 3.18
CA PRO A 176 -12.35 9.69 2.19
C PRO A 176 -11.24 10.25 1.31
N LYS A 177 -11.57 10.52 0.06
CA LYS A 177 -10.75 11.36 -0.83
C LYS A 177 -10.41 12.69 -0.12
N ASP A 178 -9.24 13.25 -0.45
CA ASP A 178 -8.71 14.50 0.11
C ASP A 178 -8.40 14.47 1.62
N SER A 179 -8.54 13.32 2.30
CA SER A 179 -8.01 13.15 3.66
C SER A 179 -6.52 13.48 3.68
N VAL A 180 -6.09 14.26 4.68
CA VAL A 180 -4.68 14.68 4.83
C VAL A 180 -3.94 13.71 5.74
N ILE A 181 -2.82 13.19 5.26
CA ILE A 181 -1.97 12.23 5.96
C ILE A 181 -0.60 12.84 6.14
N LYS A 182 -0.08 12.79 7.36
CA LYS A 182 1.30 13.20 7.68
C LYS A 182 2.25 12.05 7.44
N LEU A 183 3.32 12.33 6.71
CA LEU A 183 4.36 11.36 6.36
C LEU A 183 5.70 11.77 6.94
N GLU A 184 6.57 10.77 7.12
CA GLU A 184 7.96 10.91 7.50
C GLU A 184 8.85 10.22 6.46
N PHE A 185 9.86 10.91 5.93
CA PHE A 185 10.81 10.30 5.01
C PHE A 185 11.67 9.26 5.72
N ALA A 186 11.74 8.06 5.15
CA ALA A 186 12.50 6.96 5.74
C ALA A 186 14.01 7.04 5.41
N GLU A 187 14.37 7.75 4.34
CA GLU A 187 15.74 7.88 3.84
C GLU A 187 16.04 9.33 3.45
N ASP A 188 17.31 9.70 3.42
CA ASP A 188 17.76 11.01 2.94
C ASP A 188 17.43 11.20 1.46
N LEU A 189 16.89 12.35 1.08
CA LEU A 189 16.63 12.72 -0.30
C LEU A 189 17.33 14.04 -0.64
N SER A 190 18.29 14.03 -1.58
CA SER A 190 19.09 15.19 -1.91
C SER A 190 19.13 15.47 -3.41
N SER A 191 18.97 16.73 -3.82
CA SER A 191 19.08 17.17 -5.22
C SER A 191 20.48 16.98 -5.83
N LYS A 192 21.48 16.66 -5.01
CA LYS A 192 22.84 16.38 -5.48
C LYS A 192 23.00 14.93 -5.96
N THR A 193 22.23 14.00 -5.39
CA THR A 193 22.38 12.56 -5.62
C THR A 193 21.17 11.94 -6.30
N ALA A 194 19.96 12.45 -6.02
CA ALA A 194 18.71 11.93 -6.57
C ALA A 194 18.62 12.09 -8.10
N LYS A 195 17.97 11.13 -8.72
CA LYS A 195 17.68 11.08 -10.17
C LYS A 195 16.19 10.83 -10.39
N ALA A 196 15.67 11.29 -11.52
CA ALA A 196 14.33 10.89 -11.95
C ALA A 196 14.26 9.37 -12.08
N GLY A 197 13.25 8.78 -11.47
CA GLY A 197 13.08 7.34 -11.38
C GLY A 197 13.48 6.72 -10.04
N ASP A 198 14.24 7.40 -9.19
CA ASP A 198 14.61 6.88 -7.88
C ASP A 198 13.38 6.67 -7.00
N VAL A 199 13.38 5.58 -6.24
CA VAL A 199 12.34 5.25 -5.27
C VAL A 199 12.48 6.17 -4.07
N VAL A 200 11.35 6.69 -3.59
CA VAL A 200 11.25 7.47 -2.35
C VAL A 200 10.47 6.63 -1.34
N LYS A 201 11.11 6.27 -0.24
CA LYS A 201 10.46 5.54 0.85
C LYS A 201 10.08 6.50 1.97
N TYR A 202 8.90 6.30 2.49
CA TYR A 202 8.36 7.07 3.60
C TYR A 202 7.42 6.20 4.43
N LYS A 203 7.03 6.69 5.58
CA LYS A 203 6.09 6.03 6.48
C LYS A 203 5.07 7.03 7.02
N VAL A 204 3.93 6.52 7.45
CA VAL A 204 2.91 7.31 8.13
C VAL A 204 3.46 7.77 9.47
N ALA A 205 3.39 9.07 9.75
CA ALA A 205 3.94 9.68 10.96
C ALA A 205 2.99 9.60 12.16
N ASP A 206 1.67 9.64 11.91
CA ASP A 206 0.64 9.63 12.96
C ASP A 206 -0.46 8.63 12.58
N ASN A 207 -1.08 7.96 13.56
CA ASN A 207 -2.20 7.05 13.31
C ASN A 207 -3.38 7.76 12.65
N VAL A 208 -4.02 7.11 11.66
CA VAL A 208 -5.23 7.60 10.99
C VAL A 208 -6.39 6.66 11.31
N PHE A 209 -7.44 7.23 11.88
CA PHE A 209 -8.68 6.54 12.21
C PHE A 209 -9.84 7.07 11.37
N VAL A 210 -10.78 6.20 11.06
CA VAL A 210 -12.10 6.53 10.50
C VAL A 210 -13.15 5.88 11.40
N ASN A 211 -13.94 6.69 12.12
CA ASN A 211 -14.97 6.22 13.06
C ASN A 211 -14.43 5.18 14.08
N ASP A 212 -13.33 5.51 14.76
CA ASP A 212 -12.63 4.63 15.72
C ASP A 212 -12.03 3.34 15.13
N VAL A 213 -12.01 3.22 13.80
CA VAL A 213 -11.33 2.15 13.08
C VAL A 213 -9.97 2.62 12.61
N LEU A 214 -8.90 1.97 13.05
CA LEU A 214 -7.53 2.26 12.62
C LEU A 214 -7.34 1.78 11.19
N VAL A 215 -7.08 2.70 10.27
CA VAL A 215 -6.92 2.41 8.83
C VAL A 215 -5.45 2.54 8.36
N LEU A 216 -4.73 3.56 8.85
CA LEU A 216 -3.30 3.73 8.57
C LEU A 216 -2.57 3.86 9.90
N PRO A 217 -1.92 2.81 10.36
CA PRO A 217 -1.11 2.88 11.58
C PRO A 217 0.13 3.75 11.36
N LYS A 218 0.59 4.41 12.39
CA LYS A 218 1.92 5.01 12.42
C LYS A 218 2.97 3.96 12.03
N GLY A 219 3.95 4.34 11.23
CA GLY A 219 4.98 3.42 10.73
C GLY A 219 4.58 2.67 9.45
N ALA A 220 3.30 2.68 9.04
CA ALA A 220 2.86 2.07 7.78
C ALA A 220 3.67 2.62 6.60
N GLU A 221 4.21 1.73 5.79
CA GLU A 221 5.13 2.08 4.70
C GLU A 221 4.39 2.69 3.51
N GLY A 222 5.06 3.60 2.84
CA GLY A 222 4.64 4.16 1.57
C GLY A 222 5.80 4.26 0.59
N VAL A 223 5.45 4.20 -0.69
CA VAL A 223 6.41 4.20 -1.79
C VAL A 223 6.02 5.23 -2.83
N GLY A 224 6.96 6.13 -3.10
CA GLY A 224 6.87 7.13 -4.14
C GLY A 224 8.04 7.06 -5.11
N LYS A 225 8.12 8.04 -5.99
CA LYS A 225 9.13 8.12 -7.03
C LYS A 225 9.53 9.57 -7.29
N VAL A 226 10.83 9.81 -7.44
CA VAL A 226 11.32 11.09 -7.95
C VAL A 226 10.92 11.23 -9.43
N THR A 227 10.18 12.28 -9.75
CA THR A 227 9.74 12.54 -11.13
C THR A 227 10.68 13.49 -11.85
N LYS A 228 11.27 14.45 -11.12
CA LYS A 228 12.20 15.43 -11.69
C LYS A 228 13.16 15.96 -10.64
N VAL A 229 14.40 16.19 -11.06
CA VAL A 229 15.42 16.90 -10.26
C VAL A 229 15.95 18.07 -11.06
N VAL A 230 15.97 19.26 -10.47
CA VAL A 230 16.61 20.45 -11.04
C VAL A 230 17.73 20.83 -10.08
N GLY A 231 18.96 20.79 -10.58
CA GLY A 231 20.14 21.28 -9.83
C GLY A 231 20.19 22.81 -9.78
N PRO A 232 20.98 23.37 -8.85
CA PRO A 232 21.20 24.81 -8.78
C PRO A 232 21.95 25.30 -10.03
N ARG A 233 21.54 26.44 -10.61
CA ARG A 233 22.21 27.07 -11.72
C ARG A 233 22.82 28.42 -11.32
N MET A 234 23.85 28.87 -12.08
CA MET A 234 24.66 30.04 -11.79
C MET A 234 23.92 31.39 -11.78
N PHE A 235 22.65 31.47 -12.13
CA PHE A 235 21.86 32.70 -12.15
C PHE A 235 20.66 32.70 -11.20
N GLY A 236 20.81 32.16 -9.97
CA GLY A 236 19.79 32.25 -8.94
C GLY A 236 18.60 31.28 -9.09
N GLN A 237 18.72 30.26 -9.91
CA GLN A 237 17.72 29.21 -9.96
C GLN A 237 17.92 28.23 -8.80
N ASP A 238 16.90 28.14 -7.94
CA ASP A 238 16.89 27.21 -6.81
C ASP A 238 16.85 25.75 -7.27
N ALA A 239 17.48 24.87 -6.49
CA ALA A 239 17.35 23.43 -6.67
C ALA A 239 15.93 22.98 -6.35
N ARG A 240 15.45 21.95 -7.04
CA ARG A 240 14.10 21.42 -6.91
C ARG A 240 14.06 19.91 -7.09
N ILE A 241 13.28 19.23 -6.27
CA ILE A 241 12.95 17.82 -6.44
C ILE A 241 11.43 17.69 -6.51
N ASP A 242 10.92 17.10 -7.59
CA ASP A 242 9.51 16.75 -7.75
C ASP A 242 9.33 15.27 -7.41
N VAL A 243 8.39 14.96 -6.54
CA VAL A 243 8.08 13.60 -6.08
C VAL A 243 6.62 13.27 -6.36
N ASP A 244 6.39 12.12 -7.00
CA ASP A 244 5.11 11.43 -6.98
C ASP A 244 5.10 10.49 -5.77
N PHE A 245 4.21 10.73 -4.81
CA PHE A 245 4.11 9.95 -3.58
C PHE A 245 3.49 8.58 -3.78
N GLY A 246 2.95 8.27 -4.97
CA GLY A 246 2.44 6.94 -5.29
C GLY A 246 1.37 6.44 -4.32
N PHE A 247 1.72 5.61 -3.33
CA PHE A 247 0.76 5.00 -2.41
C PHE A 247 1.35 4.67 -1.03
N ILE A 248 0.44 4.52 -0.05
CA ILE A 248 0.69 4.03 1.32
C ILE A 248 0.01 2.68 1.47
N TYR A 249 0.61 1.74 2.18
CA TYR A 249 -0.06 0.51 2.57
C TYR A 249 -0.91 0.74 3.82
N ALA A 250 -2.20 0.43 3.75
CA ALA A 250 -3.10 0.44 4.90
C ALA A 250 -2.84 -0.78 5.81
N ILE A 251 -3.51 -0.83 6.96
CA ILE A 251 -3.36 -1.92 7.94
C ILE A 251 -3.68 -3.29 7.32
N ASP A 252 -4.58 -3.35 6.35
CA ASP A 252 -4.97 -4.55 5.58
C ASP A 252 -4.17 -4.75 4.29
N ASN A 253 -3.05 -4.03 4.13
CA ASN A 253 -2.20 -4.02 2.94
C ASN A 253 -2.86 -3.40 1.68
N THR A 254 -4.03 -2.79 1.80
CA THR A 254 -4.65 -2.02 0.71
C THR A 254 -3.75 -0.83 0.33
N ARG A 255 -3.60 -0.59 -0.99
CA ARG A 255 -2.80 0.53 -1.51
C ARG A 255 -3.62 1.80 -1.59
N VAL A 256 -3.45 2.68 -0.63
CA VAL A 256 -4.06 4.02 -0.61
C VAL A 256 -3.23 4.96 -1.49
N LYS A 257 -3.76 5.33 -2.65
CA LYS A 257 -3.10 6.28 -3.56
C LYS A 257 -3.10 7.67 -2.97
N VAL A 258 -1.93 8.32 -2.97
CA VAL A 258 -1.76 9.66 -2.39
C VAL A 258 -1.04 10.60 -3.36
N PHE A 259 -1.19 11.88 -3.14
CA PHE A 259 -0.57 12.93 -3.94
C PHE A 259 -0.32 14.19 -3.11
N LEU A 260 0.52 15.07 -3.60
CA LEU A 260 0.78 16.36 -2.99
C LEU A 260 -0.25 17.39 -3.44
N GLY A 261 -1.40 17.42 -2.76
CA GLY A 261 -2.50 18.33 -3.05
C GLY A 261 -2.34 19.70 -2.36
N ASP A 262 -3.22 20.64 -2.69
CA ASP A 262 -3.13 22.01 -2.17
C ASP A 262 -3.45 22.10 -0.67
N VAL A 263 -4.38 21.28 -0.16
CA VAL A 263 -4.68 21.21 1.28
C VAL A 263 -3.50 20.65 2.07
N ALA A 264 -2.81 19.63 1.52
CA ALA A 264 -1.58 19.09 2.13
C ALA A 264 -0.46 20.12 2.18
N LYS A 265 -0.29 20.92 1.12
CA LYS A 265 0.68 22.03 1.08
C LYS A 265 0.35 23.08 2.16
N GLN A 266 -0.91 23.49 2.25
CA GLN A 266 -1.37 24.43 3.27
C GLN A 266 -1.17 23.91 4.70
N ALA A 267 -1.42 22.60 4.94
CA ALA A 267 -1.15 21.96 6.21
C ALA A 267 0.34 22.00 6.56
N ALA A 268 1.22 21.71 5.61
CA ALA A 268 2.67 21.79 5.77
C ALA A 268 3.14 23.22 6.09
N GLU A 269 2.63 24.23 5.37
CA GLU A 269 2.95 25.64 5.59
C GLU A 269 2.47 26.13 6.97
N THR A 270 1.29 25.70 7.41
CA THR A 270 0.72 26.09 8.72
C THR A 270 1.59 25.57 9.85
N VAL A 271 2.02 24.30 9.78
CA VAL A 271 2.86 23.70 10.82
C VAL A 271 4.28 24.28 10.78
N ALA A 272 4.84 24.52 9.59
CA ALA A 272 6.15 25.20 9.45
C ALA A 272 6.13 26.64 10.00
N GLY A 273 5.05 27.38 9.75
CA GLY A 273 4.85 28.72 10.30
C GLY A 273 4.70 28.76 11.82
N ALA A 274 4.03 27.78 12.40
CA ALA A 274 3.83 27.67 13.86
C ALA A 274 5.11 27.23 14.59
N ALA A 275 5.98 26.43 13.94
CA ALA A 275 7.19 25.89 14.55
C ALA A 275 8.41 26.85 14.46
N GLY A 276 8.28 27.98 13.77
CA GLY A 276 9.45 28.83 13.44
C GLY A 276 10.47 28.02 12.62
N ALA A 277 10.87 28.47 11.48
CA ALA A 277 11.59 27.79 10.39
C ALA A 277 12.80 26.86 10.73
N ALA A 278 12.96 26.40 11.96
CA ALA A 278 14.16 25.68 12.42
C ALA A 278 13.92 24.46 13.32
N ILE A 279 12.68 24.07 13.63
CA ILE A 279 12.46 22.98 14.60
C ILE A 279 11.62 21.86 13.93
N GLY A 280 12.25 20.72 13.64
CA GLY A 280 11.57 19.46 13.36
C GLY A 280 11.57 18.94 11.94
N GLY A 281 12.51 19.36 11.07
CA GLY A 281 12.67 18.69 9.77
C GLY A 281 11.50 18.81 8.79
N MET A 282 10.66 19.84 8.94
CA MET A 282 9.62 20.13 7.93
C MET A 282 10.22 20.71 6.68
N VAL A 283 9.88 20.12 5.56
CA VAL A 283 10.37 20.52 4.24
C VAL A 283 9.41 21.51 3.61
N GLY A 284 9.92 22.70 3.26
CA GLY A 284 9.15 23.70 2.53
C GLY A 284 8.74 23.18 1.15
N ILE A 285 7.44 23.32 0.82
CA ILE A 285 6.86 22.86 -0.45
C ILE A 285 6.38 24.09 -1.20
N ILE A 286 6.95 24.34 -2.40
CA ILE A 286 6.50 25.40 -3.29
C ILE A 286 6.06 24.77 -4.62
N GLY A 287 4.78 25.00 -5.02
CA GLY A 287 4.29 24.59 -6.32
C GLY A 287 4.36 23.08 -6.60
N GLY A 288 4.26 22.22 -5.57
CA GLY A 288 4.32 20.76 -5.73
C GLY A 288 5.72 20.16 -5.74
N ALA A 289 6.73 20.94 -5.35
CA ALA A 289 8.11 20.50 -5.30
C ALA A 289 8.78 20.97 -4.01
N PHE A 290 9.77 20.20 -3.58
CA PHE A 290 10.66 20.60 -2.47
C PHE A 290 11.70 21.59 -2.99
N VAL A 291 11.72 22.79 -2.44
CA VAL A 291 12.63 23.88 -2.87
C VAL A 291 13.32 24.48 -1.66
N THR A 292 14.64 24.52 -1.67
CA THR A 292 15.44 25.22 -0.67
C THR A 292 16.71 25.77 -1.32
N GLY A 293 16.70 27.03 -1.74
CA GLY A 293 17.90 27.76 -2.16
C GLY A 293 18.86 27.00 -3.10
N LYS A 294 20.15 26.92 -2.73
CA LYS A 294 21.19 26.34 -3.59
C LYS A 294 21.16 24.79 -3.70
N SER A 295 20.53 24.09 -2.80
CA SER A 295 20.39 22.63 -2.84
C SER A 295 19.20 22.19 -1.99
N VAL A 296 18.42 21.19 -2.46
CA VAL A 296 17.41 20.52 -1.65
C VAL A 296 18.11 19.38 -0.90
N ASN A 297 17.93 19.34 0.40
CA ASN A 297 18.37 18.23 1.24
C ASN A 297 17.26 17.94 2.27
N ILE A 298 16.65 16.78 2.16
CA ILE A 298 15.57 16.29 3.03
C ILE A 298 16.14 15.13 3.82
N PRO A 299 16.53 15.33 5.09
CA PRO A 299 17.02 14.24 5.93
C PRO A 299 15.92 13.20 6.21
N ALA A 300 16.32 11.96 6.44
CA ALA A 300 15.46 10.95 7.05
C ALA A 300 14.84 11.51 8.34
N GLY A 301 13.60 11.15 8.65
CA GLY A 301 12.85 11.73 9.76
C GLY A 301 12.15 13.06 9.47
N SER A 302 12.44 13.72 8.33
CA SER A 302 11.70 14.92 7.90
C SER A 302 10.25 14.58 7.60
N THR A 303 9.32 15.48 7.96
CA THR A 303 7.88 15.24 7.77
C THR A 303 7.28 16.11 6.67
N THR A 304 6.24 15.62 6.02
CA THR A 304 5.42 16.33 5.05
C THR A 304 3.98 15.86 5.12
N PHE A 305 3.08 16.44 4.32
CA PHE A 305 1.69 16.02 4.22
C PHE A 305 1.36 15.63 2.79
N VAL A 306 0.45 14.66 2.65
CA VAL A 306 -0.15 14.25 1.37
C VAL A 306 -1.66 14.15 1.50
N GLN A 307 -2.36 14.09 0.37
CA GLN A 307 -3.81 13.87 0.31
C GLN A 307 -4.12 12.53 -0.33
N VAL A 308 -5.18 11.90 0.14
CA VAL A 308 -5.77 10.70 -0.48
C VAL A 308 -6.38 11.07 -1.82
N LYS A 309 -6.06 10.29 -2.86
CA LYS A 309 -6.43 10.59 -4.26
C LYS A 309 -7.88 10.23 -4.59
N ALA A 310 -8.43 9.21 -3.94
CA ALA A 310 -9.81 8.71 -4.15
C ALA A 310 -10.30 8.04 -2.88
N ASP A 311 -11.62 7.99 -2.69
CA ASP A 311 -12.24 7.17 -1.65
C ASP A 311 -11.70 5.75 -1.74
N THR A 312 -11.27 5.20 -0.60
CA THR A 312 -10.62 3.90 -0.54
C THR A 312 -11.20 3.09 0.61
N ASP A 313 -11.80 1.95 0.30
CA ASP A 313 -12.30 1.03 1.31
C ASP A 313 -11.13 0.23 1.90
N ILE A 314 -11.07 0.18 3.23
CA ILE A 314 -10.00 -0.45 4.01
C ILE A 314 -10.67 -1.29 5.09
N GLN A 315 -10.22 -2.54 5.25
CA GLN A 315 -10.56 -3.37 6.39
C GLN A 315 -9.66 -3.00 7.57
N GLY A 316 -10.10 -2.01 8.34
CA GLY A 316 -9.35 -1.48 9.47
C GLY A 316 -9.57 -2.26 10.76
N MET A 317 -8.69 -2.08 11.73
CA MET A 317 -8.84 -2.65 13.08
C MET A 317 -9.74 -1.76 13.92
N VAL A 318 -10.80 -2.33 14.51
CA VAL A 318 -11.64 -1.61 15.47
C VAL A 318 -10.85 -1.37 16.75
N TYR A 319 -10.61 -0.09 17.07
CA TYR A 319 -9.94 0.28 18.30
C TYR A 319 -10.94 0.21 19.47
N GLN A 320 -10.80 -0.81 20.30
CA GLN A 320 -11.50 -0.89 21.57
C GLN A 320 -10.63 -0.15 22.60
N GLY A 321 -10.90 1.15 22.79
CA GLY A 321 -10.17 1.93 23.80
C GLY A 321 -10.05 1.16 25.11
N SER A 322 -8.89 1.17 25.72
CA SER A 322 -8.68 0.56 27.04
C SER A 322 -9.63 1.20 28.05
N ASN A 323 -10.65 0.41 28.47
CA ASN A 323 -11.53 0.77 29.58
C ASN A 323 -10.74 0.86 30.88
#